data_932760fcb87d68e899b14fccf2e76f25
#
_entry.id   932760fcb87d68e899b14fccf2e76f25
#
_cell.length_a   1.000
_cell.length_b   1.000
_cell.length_c   1.000
_cell.angle_alpha   90.00
_cell.angle_beta   90.00
_cell.angle_gamma   90.00
#
_symmetry.space_group_name_H-M   'P 1'
#
loop_
_entity.id
_entity.type
_entity.pdbx_description
1 polymer ?
#
loop_
_entity_poly.entity_id
_entity_poly.type
_entity_poly.pdbx_seq_one_letter_code
_entity_poly.pdbx_strand_id
1 'polypeptide(L)'
;MSVGSRIRRVRKFRDMTQKELGIALGYDEKSADVRITQYETGTRTPKIDVLNAMAEVLNVNILSLREPDTKLYAAEDIMSILFELDDEGGLNLFDVEDDSDPELPETRIGVVIKYRILQNFLKEWQLRKQELKDGLITKDEYTEWKINWPSSADESGKYTPNTTWKNNK
;
A
#
# COMPACT_ATOMS: atom_id res chain seq x y z
N MET A 1 -1.05 -7.88 -7.12
CA MET A 1 -1.78 -8.62 -6.05
C MET A 1 -3.27 -8.44 -6.28
N SER A 2 -4.04 -9.54 -6.38
CA SER A 2 -5.50 -9.50 -6.52
C SER A 2 -6.19 -8.94 -5.27
N VAL A 3 -7.46 -8.48 -5.40
CA VAL A 3 -8.29 -8.07 -4.26
C VAL A 3 -8.31 -9.15 -3.18
N GLY A 4 -8.53 -10.41 -3.55
CA GLY A 4 -8.59 -11.52 -2.61
C GLY A 4 -7.29 -11.72 -1.82
N SER A 5 -6.12 -11.63 -2.49
CA SER A 5 -4.83 -11.73 -1.82
C SER A 5 -4.55 -10.55 -0.87
N ARG A 6 -5.06 -9.34 -1.19
CA ARG A 6 -4.97 -8.16 -0.34
C ARG A 6 -5.83 -8.31 0.92
N ILE A 7 -7.10 -8.76 0.77
CA ILE A 7 -7.99 -9.06 1.89
C ILE A 7 -7.32 -10.07 2.82
N ARG A 8 -6.84 -11.20 2.28
CA ARG A 8 -6.18 -12.25 3.06
C ARG A 8 -4.97 -11.72 3.83
N ARG A 9 -4.14 -10.89 3.19
CA ARG A 9 -2.96 -10.29 3.82
C ARG A 9 -3.34 -9.43 5.01
N VAL A 10 -4.30 -8.50 4.84
CA VAL A 10 -4.72 -7.57 5.88
C VAL A 10 -5.43 -8.31 7.02
N ARG A 11 -6.34 -9.24 6.70
CA ARG A 11 -7.00 -10.07 7.71
C ARG A 11 -6.00 -10.83 8.59
N LYS A 12 -5.00 -11.48 7.97
CA LYS A 12 -3.92 -12.18 8.70
C LYS A 12 -3.09 -11.22 9.56
N PHE A 13 -2.84 -10.02 9.07
CA PHE A 13 -2.12 -8.99 9.83
C PHE A 13 -2.92 -8.51 11.05
N ARG A 14 -4.26 -8.60 11.00
CA ARG A 14 -5.17 -8.37 12.14
C ARG A 14 -5.43 -9.61 12.99
N ASP A 15 -4.73 -10.71 12.77
CA ASP A 15 -4.89 -12.00 13.46
C ASP A 15 -6.34 -12.55 13.44
N MET A 16 -7.16 -12.12 12.49
CA MET A 16 -8.55 -12.58 12.34
C MET A 16 -8.62 -13.87 11.52
N THR A 17 -9.50 -14.77 11.92
CA THR A 17 -9.93 -15.92 11.10
C THR A 17 -10.90 -15.48 9.99
N GLN A 18 -11.05 -16.31 8.97
CA GLN A 18 -12.07 -16.06 7.92
C GLN A 18 -13.48 -16.01 8.51
N LYS A 19 -13.77 -16.86 9.50
CA LYS A 19 -15.05 -16.91 10.18
C LYS A 19 -15.32 -15.61 10.95
N GLU A 20 -14.37 -15.14 11.74
CA GLU A 20 -14.49 -13.89 12.51
C GLU A 20 -14.73 -12.69 11.62
N LEU A 21 -13.97 -12.55 10.52
CA LEU A 21 -14.20 -11.48 9.55
C LEU A 21 -15.60 -11.58 8.94
N GLY A 22 -16.03 -12.79 8.56
CA GLY A 22 -17.36 -12.98 7.97
C GLY A 22 -18.49 -12.65 8.93
N ILE A 23 -18.40 -13.05 10.20
CA ILE A 23 -19.38 -12.71 11.24
C ILE A 23 -19.40 -11.19 11.47
N ALA A 24 -18.25 -10.54 11.56
CA ALA A 24 -18.14 -9.08 11.73
C ALA A 24 -18.78 -8.30 10.58
N LEU A 25 -18.80 -8.89 9.37
CA LEU A 25 -19.50 -8.35 8.20
C LEU A 25 -21.00 -8.66 8.17
N GLY A 26 -21.53 -9.34 9.20
CA GLY A 26 -22.95 -9.68 9.31
C GLY A 26 -23.37 -10.93 8.54
N TYR A 27 -22.44 -11.79 8.11
CA TYR A 27 -22.79 -13.07 7.50
C TYR A 27 -23.21 -14.09 8.59
N ASP A 28 -24.12 -15.00 8.21
CA ASP A 28 -24.52 -16.11 9.06
C ASP A 28 -23.31 -16.98 9.45
N GLU A 29 -23.23 -17.36 10.71
CA GLU A 29 -22.12 -18.11 11.28
C GLU A 29 -21.74 -19.40 10.49
N LYS A 30 -22.75 -20.07 9.92
CA LYS A 30 -22.54 -21.31 9.15
C LYS A 30 -21.96 -21.09 7.77
N SER A 31 -21.97 -19.86 7.25
CA SER A 31 -21.51 -19.53 5.90
C SER A 31 -20.44 -18.44 5.86
N ALA A 32 -20.09 -17.87 7.01
CA ALA A 32 -19.18 -16.74 7.12
C ALA A 32 -17.79 -17.06 6.56
N ASP A 33 -17.19 -18.15 6.98
CA ASP A 33 -15.88 -18.62 6.51
C ASP A 33 -15.86 -18.94 5.01
N VAL A 34 -16.90 -19.62 4.52
CA VAL A 34 -17.06 -19.96 3.10
C VAL A 34 -17.11 -18.69 2.25
N ARG A 35 -17.86 -17.68 2.72
CA ARG A 35 -17.99 -16.41 2.00
C ARG A 35 -16.63 -15.67 1.89
N ILE A 36 -15.90 -15.59 2.98
CA ILE A 36 -14.56 -14.96 2.99
C ILE A 36 -13.57 -15.77 2.17
N THR A 37 -13.62 -17.11 2.26
CA THR A 37 -12.79 -17.98 1.41
C THR A 37 -13.03 -17.71 -0.08
N GLN A 38 -14.29 -17.57 -0.51
CA GLN A 38 -14.64 -17.23 -1.90
C GLN A 38 -14.03 -15.90 -2.34
N TYR A 39 -14.01 -14.88 -1.48
CA TYR A 39 -13.39 -13.60 -1.78
C TYR A 39 -11.86 -13.70 -1.83
N GLU A 40 -11.23 -14.38 -0.87
CA GLU A 40 -9.79 -14.53 -0.80
C GLU A 40 -9.18 -15.37 -1.94
N THR A 41 -9.94 -16.37 -2.44
CA THR A 41 -9.53 -17.22 -3.57
C THR A 41 -9.86 -16.62 -4.93
N GLY A 42 -10.64 -15.52 -4.97
CA GLY A 42 -11.09 -14.89 -6.21
C GLY A 42 -12.24 -15.62 -6.91
N THR A 43 -12.81 -16.68 -6.29
CA THR A 43 -14.01 -17.37 -6.81
C THR A 43 -15.21 -16.42 -6.87
N ARG A 44 -15.20 -15.40 -6.02
CA ARG A 44 -16.17 -14.31 -6.01
C ARG A 44 -15.47 -12.98 -5.78
N THR A 45 -15.85 -11.95 -6.52
CA THR A 45 -15.36 -10.59 -6.32
C THR A 45 -16.29 -9.82 -5.37
N PRO A 46 -15.79 -9.26 -4.26
CA PRO A 46 -16.60 -8.41 -3.40
C PRO A 46 -16.98 -7.12 -4.13
N LYS A 47 -18.21 -6.65 -3.93
CA LYS A 47 -18.64 -5.32 -4.39
C LYS A 47 -18.00 -4.23 -3.54
N ILE A 48 -18.06 -2.98 -4.01
CA ILE A 48 -17.43 -1.85 -3.34
C ILE A 48 -17.97 -1.60 -1.92
N ASP A 49 -19.26 -1.80 -1.69
CA ASP A 49 -19.90 -1.70 -0.38
C ASP A 49 -19.36 -2.74 0.60
N VAL A 50 -19.14 -3.98 0.15
CA VAL A 50 -18.53 -5.05 0.95
C VAL A 50 -17.06 -4.74 1.25
N LEU A 51 -16.31 -4.18 0.27
CA LEU A 51 -14.92 -3.76 0.50
C LEU A 51 -14.83 -2.61 1.51
N ASN A 52 -15.76 -1.65 1.46
CA ASN A 52 -15.85 -0.58 2.46
C ASN A 52 -16.10 -1.15 3.87
N ALA A 53 -17.09 -2.04 4.00
CA ALA A 53 -17.37 -2.70 5.28
C ALA A 53 -16.16 -3.53 5.79
N MET A 54 -15.45 -4.22 4.89
CA MET A 54 -14.20 -4.91 5.25
C MET A 54 -13.12 -3.94 5.73
N ALA A 55 -12.97 -2.78 5.08
CA ALA A 55 -11.99 -1.78 5.47
C ALA A 55 -12.29 -1.22 6.88
N GLU A 56 -13.57 -0.99 7.19
CA GLU A 56 -14.01 -0.57 8.53
C GLU A 56 -13.73 -1.65 9.58
N VAL A 57 -14.16 -2.90 9.35
CA VAL A 57 -13.92 -4.02 10.27
C VAL A 57 -12.45 -4.27 10.53
N LEU A 58 -11.63 -4.20 9.47
CA LEU A 58 -10.19 -4.41 9.56
C LEU A 58 -9.42 -3.16 10.03
N ASN A 59 -10.10 -2.04 10.20
CA ASN A 59 -9.52 -0.75 10.55
C ASN A 59 -8.34 -0.37 9.64
N VAL A 60 -8.62 -0.28 8.32
CA VAL A 60 -7.64 0.07 7.28
C VAL A 60 -8.25 0.98 6.23
N ASN A 61 -7.39 1.68 5.48
CA ASN A 61 -7.87 2.40 4.31
C ASN A 61 -8.27 1.41 3.19
N ILE A 62 -9.39 1.68 2.52
CA ILE A 62 -9.89 0.84 1.41
C ILE A 62 -8.86 0.65 0.29
N LEU A 63 -7.95 1.62 0.08
CA LEU A 63 -6.86 1.51 -0.90
C LEU A 63 -5.94 0.32 -0.63
N SER A 64 -5.86 -0.17 0.60
CA SER A 64 -5.09 -1.37 0.95
C SER A 64 -5.76 -2.67 0.49
N LEU A 65 -7.07 -2.66 0.23
CA LEU A 65 -7.86 -3.83 -0.14
C LEU A 65 -8.19 -3.87 -1.64
N ARG A 66 -8.52 -2.72 -2.26
CA ARG A 66 -8.87 -2.66 -3.68
C ARG A 66 -7.63 -2.78 -4.58
N GLU A 67 -7.83 -3.23 -5.80
CA GLU A 67 -6.80 -3.11 -6.84
C GLU A 67 -6.71 -1.64 -7.28
N PRO A 68 -5.51 -1.16 -7.61
CA PRO A 68 -5.37 0.11 -8.33
C PRO A 68 -6.14 0.06 -9.65
N ASP A 69 -6.75 1.16 -10.02
CA ASP A 69 -7.50 1.27 -11.28
C ASP A 69 -6.59 1.07 -12.51
N THR A 70 -5.28 1.36 -12.33
CA THR A 70 -4.26 1.14 -13.35
C THR A 70 -3.46 -0.12 -13.01
N LYS A 71 -3.39 -1.06 -13.93
CA LYS A 71 -2.56 -2.28 -13.80
C LYS A 71 -1.12 -1.94 -14.18
N LEU A 72 -0.35 -1.41 -13.26
CA LEU A 72 1.08 -1.11 -13.44
C LEU A 72 1.94 -2.38 -13.29
N TYR A 73 1.67 -3.43 -14.09
CA TYR A 73 2.41 -4.68 -14.00
C TYR A 73 3.32 -4.91 -15.22
N ALA A 74 3.07 -4.22 -16.33
CA ALA A 74 3.90 -4.25 -17.50
C ALA A 74 4.77 -3.00 -17.59
N ALA A 75 5.97 -3.12 -18.14
CA ALA A 75 6.86 -1.99 -18.34
C ALA A 75 6.24 -0.93 -19.25
N GLU A 76 5.46 -1.38 -20.24
CA GLU A 76 4.76 -0.53 -21.20
C GLU A 76 3.72 0.37 -20.52
N ASP A 77 2.97 -0.15 -19.53
CA ASP A 77 1.98 0.63 -18.76
C ASP A 77 2.67 1.71 -17.93
N ILE A 78 3.80 1.36 -17.30
CA ILE A 78 4.61 2.31 -16.53
C ILE A 78 5.17 3.39 -17.47
N MET A 79 5.72 3.00 -18.61
CA MET A 79 6.27 3.94 -19.58
C MET A 79 5.21 4.89 -20.13
N SER A 80 3.98 4.42 -20.39
CA SER A 80 2.88 5.27 -20.83
C SER A 80 2.58 6.40 -19.83
N ILE A 81 2.52 6.07 -18.53
CA ILE A 81 2.31 7.07 -17.48
C ILE A 81 3.50 8.03 -17.36
N LEU A 82 4.73 7.53 -17.50
CA LEU A 82 5.91 8.38 -17.45
C LEU A 82 5.94 9.37 -18.62
N PHE A 83 5.52 8.95 -19.83
CA PHE A 83 5.41 9.84 -20.99
C PHE A 83 4.36 10.94 -20.77
N GLU A 84 3.17 10.60 -20.23
CA GLU A 84 2.16 11.61 -19.90
C GLU A 84 2.70 12.63 -18.89
N LEU A 85 3.43 12.17 -17.86
CA LEU A 85 4.06 13.07 -16.87
C LEU A 85 5.17 13.94 -17.48
N ASP A 86 5.91 13.42 -18.46
CA ASP A 86 6.95 14.17 -19.18
C ASP A 86 6.34 15.25 -20.06
N ASP A 87 5.28 14.94 -20.81
CA ASP A 87 4.55 15.89 -21.65
C ASP A 87 4.00 17.08 -20.83
N GLU A 88 3.63 16.85 -19.59
CA GLU A 88 3.24 17.91 -18.65
C GLU A 88 4.44 18.65 -18.02
N GLY A 89 5.68 18.31 -18.40
CA GLY A 89 6.91 18.87 -17.82
C GLY A 89 7.17 18.46 -16.38
N GLY A 90 6.49 17.41 -15.91
CA GLY A 90 6.50 16.92 -14.54
C GLY A 90 7.57 15.89 -14.22
N LEU A 91 8.53 15.60 -15.14
CA LEU A 91 9.49 14.52 -14.99
C LEU A 91 10.92 14.94 -15.33
N ASN A 92 11.90 14.39 -14.62
CA ASN A 92 13.32 14.43 -14.99
C ASN A 92 13.92 13.04 -14.89
N LEU A 93 14.82 12.73 -15.82
CA LEU A 93 15.67 11.54 -15.79
C LEU A 93 17.10 11.92 -15.42
N PHE A 94 17.81 11.06 -14.72
CA PHE A 94 19.20 11.26 -14.34
C PHE A 94 19.89 9.92 -14.11
N ASP A 95 21.22 9.89 -14.30
CA ASP A 95 22.02 8.70 -14.04
C ASP A 95 22.20 8.48 -12.53
N VAL A 96 22.07 7.22 -12.11
CA VAL A 96 22.35 6.76 -10.75
C VAL A 96 23.38 5.66 -10.83
N GLU A 97 24.52 5.89 -10.17
CA GLU A 97 25.52 4.84 -10.01
C GLU A 97 25.03 3.83 -8.96
N ASP A 98 24.99 2.56 -9.31
CA ASP A 98 24.64 1.47 -8.41
C ASP A 98 25.89 0.66 -8.08
N ASP A 99 26.47 0.96 -6.93
CA ASP A 99 27.65 0.27 -6.39
C ASP A 99 27.26 -0.96 -5.55
N SER A 100 26.03 -1.44 -5.65
CA SER A 100 25.55 -2.59 -4.88
C SER A 100 26.24 -3.91 -5.27
N ASP A 101 26.77 -4.00 -6.48
CA ASP A 101 27.62 -5.09 -6.96
C ASP A 101 28.96 -4.53 -7.46
N PRO A 102 30.05 -4.61 -6.66
CA PRO A 102 31.35 -4.10 -7.06
C PRO A 102 31.97 -4.78 -8.29
N GLU A 103 31.53 -6.00 -8.64
CA GLU A 103 32.02 -6.74 -9.82
C GLU A 103 31.29 -6.33 -11.09
N LEU A 104 30.09 -5.72 -10.97
CA LEU A 104 29.27 -5.27 -12.10
C LEU A 104 28.65 -3.89 -11.79
N PRO A 105 29.45 -2.82 -11.75
CA PRO A 105 28.91 -1.47 -11.57
C PRO A 105 27.98 -1.16 -12.75
N GLU A 106 26.71 -0.89 -12.45
CA GLU A 106 25.68 -0.62 -13.44
C GLU A 106 25.15 0.82 -13.26
N THR A 107 25.09 1.56 -14.36
CA THR A 107 24.40 2.85 -14.38
C THR A 107 22.90 2.60 -14.54
N ARG A 108 22.11 3.04 -13.58
CA ARG A 108 20.65 2.97 -13.63
C ARG A 108 20.06 4.36 -13.87
N ILE A 109 18.87 4.41 -14.45
CA ILE A 109 18.16 5.68 -14.65
C ILE A 109 17.23 5.93 -13.46
N GLY A 110 17.49 7.03 -12.77
CA GLY A 110 16.59 7.57 -11.75
C GLY A 110 15.51 8.45 -12.40
N VAL A 111 14.32 8.44 -11.79
CA VAL A 111 13.17 9.25 -12.21
C VAL A 111 12.79 10.20 -11.10
N VAL A 112 12.78 11.50 -11.37
CA VAL A 112 12.23 12.51 -10.45
C VAL A 112 10.93 13.04 -11.01
N ILE A 113 9.84 12.82 -10.30
CA ILE A 113 8.52 13.39 -10.60
C ILE A 113 8.42 14.73 -9.87
N LYS A 114 8.22 15.83 -10.58
CA LYS A 114 8.23 17.20 -10.03
C LYS A 114 6.96 17.60 -9.28
N TYR A 115 6.04 16.68 -9.09
CA TYR A 115 4.80 16.94 -8.35
C TYR A 115 5.09 17.08 -6.86
N ARG A 116 4.99 18.31 -6.33
CA ARG A 116 5.42 18.68 -4.97
C ARG A 116 4.77 17.82 -3.88
N ILE A 117 3.47 17.54 -3.97
CA ILE A 117 2.76 16.73 -2.98
C ILE A 117 3.27 15.29 -3.00
N LEU A 118 3.48 14.71 -4.19
CA LEU A 118 4.04 13.38 -4.33
C LEU A 118 5.47 13.32 -3.76
N GLN A 119 6.29 14.35 -4.00
CA GLN A 119 7.64 14.43 -3.44
C GLN A 119 7.63 14.46 -1.90
N ASN A 120 6.66 15.11 -1.28
CA ASN A 120 6.50 15.08 0.18
C ASN A 120 6.17 13.68 0.68
N PHE A 121 5.27 12.95 0.02
CA PHE A 121 4.95 11.56 0.36
C PHE A 121 6.14 10.61 0.13
N LEU A 122 6.91 10.81 -0.93
CA LEU A 122 8.11 10.01 -1.18
C LEU A 122 9.20 10.25 -0.12
N LYS A 123 9.40 11.50 0.33
CA LYS A 123 10.32 11.83 1.42
C LYS A 123 9.86 11.21 2.74
N GLU A 124 8.58 11.29 3.05
CA GLU A 124 8.02 10.63 4.22
C GLU A 124 8.23 9.12 4.15
N TRP A 125 7.93 8.50 3.00
CA TRP A 125 8.16 7.08 2.82
C TRP A 125 9.63 6.68 2.98
N GLN A 126 10.55 7.48 2.44
CA GLN A 126 11.99 7.28 2.64
C GLN A 126 12.36 7.35 4.13
N LEU A 127 11.82 8.33 4.87
CA LEU A 127 12.00 8.45 6.32
C LEU A 127 11.48 7.21 7.06
N ARG A 128 10.26 6.73 6.76
CA ARG A 128 9.70 5.50 7.36
C ARG A 128 10.58 4.27 7.07
N LYS A 129 11.16 4.16 5.88
CA LYS A 129 12.11 3.09 5.55
C LYS A 129 13.40 3.20 6.37
N GLN A 130 13.89 4.41 6.59
CA GLN A 130 15.08 4.63 7.41
C GLN A 130 14.81 4.32 8.88
N GLU A 131 13.69 4.80 9.45
CA GLU A 131 13.27 4.47 10.81
C GLU A 131 13.15 2.96 11.05
N LEU A 132 12.62 2.21 10.06
CA LEU A 132 12.57 0.75 10.11
C LEU A 132 13.97 0.14 10.12
N LYS A 133 14.88 0.65 9.29
CA LYS A 133 16.26 0.17 9.22
C LYS A 133 17.02 0.43 10.53
N ASP A 134 16.77 1.57 11.16
CA ASP A 134 17.41 2.02 12.40
C ASP A 134 16.73 1.40 13.64
N GLY A 135 15.67 0.61 13.48
CA GLY A 135 14.94 -0.01 14.58
C GLY A 135 14.10 0.97 15.41
N LEU A 136 13.85 2.18 14.90
CA LEU A 136 13.01 3.21 15.56
C LEU A 136 11.52 2.89 15.44
N ILE A 137 11.15 2.10 14.45
CA ILE A 137 9.82 1.53 14.27
C ILE A 137 9.93 0.04 13.95
N THR A 138 8.93 -0.72 14.34
CA THR A 138 8.82 -2.15 14.03
C THR A 138 8.30 -2.39 12.62
N LYS A 139 8.45 -3.63 12.12
CA LYS A 139 7.88 -4.04 10.85
C LYS A 139 6.34 -3.95 10.83
N ASP A 140 5.72 -4.21 11.99
CA ASP A 140 4.27 -4.13 12.13
C ASP A 140 3.80 -2.67 12.09
N GLU A 141 4.49 -1.77 12.79
CA GLU A 141 4.23 -0.33 12.74
C GLU A 141 4.42 0.23 11.31
N TYR A 142 5.48 -0.17 10.62
CA TYR A 142 5.66 0.21 9.21
C TYR A 142 4.55 -0.35 8.30
N THR A 143 4.05 -1.54 8.59
CA THR A 143 2.91 -2.12 7.87
C THR A 143 1.63 -1.35 8.17
N GLU A 144 1.40 -1.02 9.45
CA GLU A 144 0.26 -0.22 9.90
C GLU A 144 0.22 1.14 9.19
N TRP A 145 1.35 1.83 9.12
CA TRP A 145 1.47 3.08 8.37
C TRP A 145 1.03 2.92 6.90
N LYS A 146 1.49 1.86 6.21
CA LYS A 146 1.15 1.63 4.79
C LYS A 146 -0.31 1.29 4.54
N ILE A 147 -0.93 0.46 5.38
CA ILE A 147 -2.32 0.01 5.15
C ILE A 147 -3.35 1.06 5.52
N ASN A 148 -2.96 2.07 6.31
CA ASN A 148 -3.80 3.22 6.65
C ASN A 148 -3.52 4.47 5.80
N TRP A 149 -2.52 4.42 4.92
CA TRP A 149 -2.25 5.54 4.02
C TRP A 149 -3.48 5.85 3.13
N PRO A 150 -3.87 7.13 2.90
CA PRO A 150 -3.18 8.37 3.26
C PRO A 150 -3.50 8.93 4.66
N SER A 151 -4.40 8.35 5.43
CA SER A 151 -4.77 8.85 6.77
C SER A 151 -3.61 8.81 7.77
N SER A 152 -2.64 7.91 7.56
CA SER A 152 -1.41 7.79 8.36
C SER A 152 -0.30 8.74 7.92
N ALA A 153 -0.46 9.42 6.78
CA ALA A 153 0.56 10.34 6.28
C ALA A 153 0.74 11.53 7.22
N ASP A 154 1.98 12.01 7.31
CA ASP A 154 2.28 13.26 8.00
C ASP A 154 1.54 14.42 7.31
N GLU A 155 1.08 15.40 8.06
CA GLU A 155 0.41 16.57 7.48
C GLU A 155 1.36 17.28 6.50
N SER A 156 1.04 17.23 5.21
CA SER A 156 1.83 17.88 4.18
C SER A 156 1.92 19.40 4.42
N GLY A 157 3.14 19.86 4.62
CA GLY A 157 3.48 21.29 4.80
C GLY A 157 3.57 21.79 6.23
N LYS A 158 3.19 21.02 7.24
CA LYS A 158 3.35 21.41 8.66
C LYS A 158 4.42 20.63 9.40
N TYR A 159 4.97 19.59 8.79
CA TYR A 159 5.99 18.71 9.42
C TYR A 159 5.61 18.18 10.80
N THR A 160 4.32 18.03 11.06
CA THR A 160 3.83 17.39 12.28
C THR A 160 3.68 15.91 12.00
N PRO A 161 4.55 15.05 12.55
CA PRO A 161 4.47 13.62 12.30
C PRO A 161 3.14 13.06 12.79
N ASN A 162 2.41 12.38 11.93
CA ASN A 162 1.27 11.58 12.34
C ASN A 162 1.79 10.28 12.95
N THR A 163 1.67 10.14 14.26
CA THR A 163 2.17 8.97 15.01
C THR A 163 1.05 8.05 15.51
N THR A 164 -0.20 8.34 15.18
CA THR A 164 -1.37 7.58 15.67
C THR A 164 -1.34 6.10 15.26
N TRP A 165 -0.64 5.77 14.19
CA TRP A 165 -0.46 4.41 13.70
C TRP A 165 0.61 3.61 14.47
N LYS A 166 1.45 4.25 15.30
CA LYS A 166 2.55 3.57 16.05
C LYS A 166 2.04 2.69 17.20
N ASN A 167 0.88 2.96 17.75
CA ASN A 167 0.39 2.32 18.98
C ASN A 167 -0.92 1.54 18.78
N ASN A 168 -1.27 1.16 17.56
CA ASN A 168 -2.53 0.48 17.25
C ASN A 168 -2.45 -1.05 17.41
N LYS A 169 -1.75 -1.54 18.45
CA LYS A 169 -1.88 -2.93 18.91
C LYS A 169 -2.56 -2.99 20.25
#